data_386b750938fc2ae14a2c40848b030f66
#
_entry.id   386b750938fc2ae14a2c40848b030f66
#
_cell.length_a   1.000
_cell.length_b   1.000
_cell.length_c   1.000
_cell.angle_alpha   90.00
_cell.angle_beta   90.00
_cell.angle_gamma   90.00
#
_symmetry.space_group_name_H-M   'P 1'
#
loop_
_entity.id
_entity.type
_entity.pdbx_description
1 polymer ?
#
loop_
_entity_poly.entity_id
_entity_poly.type
_entity_poly.pdbx_seq_one_letter_code
_entity_poly.pdbx_strand_id
1 'polypeptide(L)'
;LVCFIKEDCPTCRLVLPVLAAIHDSLGSELDFFIIGQTRSGNSRLMSELDPPFNLLDDGALKVSFTNDIEIVPQVFLTDSGGHVLVERSGFVREEWQELVAELFEQHAITQHTVEWDSLPSWRPGCGSLSVDPLHAERLQAEAENSPIRARRIDMGSQDDEFEFMFDQGFTDGLPVIPPTPQRV
;
A
#
# COMPACT_ATOMS: atom_id res chain seq x y z
N LEU A 1 10.25 7.88 8.74
CA LEU A 1 9.59 6.59 8.60
C LEU A 1 8.31 6.77 7.78
N VAL A 2 8.10 5.92 6.78
CA VAL A 2 6.88 5.90 5.95
C VAL A 2 6.20 4.55 6.13
N CYS A 3 4.88 4.54 6.37
CA CYS A 3 4.13 3.29 6.49
C CYS A 3 2.80 3.38 5.75
N PHE A 4 2.55 2.43 4.86
CA PHE A 4 1.29 2.29 4.15
C PHE A 4 0.37 1.33 4.88
N ILE A 5 -0.88 1.73 5.08
CA ILE A 5 -1.88 0.96 5.82
C ILE A 5 -3.25 1.02 5.16
N LYS A 6 -4.14 0.08 5.52
CA LYS A 6 -5.57 0.21 5.27
C LYS A 6 -6.39 -0.23 6.49
N GLU A 7 -7.57 0.33 6.62
CA GLU A 7 -8.41 0.24 7.81
C GLU A 7 -8.90 -1.19 8.08
N ASP A 8 -9.30 -1.90 7.03
CA ASP A 8 -9.85 -3.25 7.12
C ASP A 8 -8.77 -4.36 7.22
N CYS A 9 -7.50 -3.99 7.28
CA CYS A 9 -6.39 -4.92 7.45
C CYS A 9 -6.09 -5.14 8.94
N PRO A 10 -6.32 -6.36 9.48
CA PRO A 10 -6.04 -6.66 10.89
C PRO A 10 -4.57 -6.49 11.26
N THR A 11 -3.65 -6.71 10.31
CA THR A 11 -2.21 -6.53 10.53
C THR A 11 -1.82 -5.06 10.57
N CYS A 12 -2.50 -4.20 9.79
CA CYS A 12 -2.34 -2.75 9.91
C CYS A 12 -2.76 -2.25 11.30
N ARG A 13 -3.90 -2.73 11.81
CA ARG A 13 -4.36 -2.40 13.17
C ARG A 13 -3.39 -2.87 14.27
N LEU A 14 -2.72 -4.00 14.05
CA LEU A 14 -1.73 -4.55 14.97
C LEU A 14 -0.46 -3.70 15.03
N VAL A 15 0.01 -3.15 13.91
CA VAL A 15 1.26 -2.36 13.88
C VAL A 15 1.06 -0.91 14.32
N LEU A 16 -0.15 -0.37 14.28
CA LEU A 16 -0.42 1.03 14.67
C LEU A 16 0.02 1.35 16.12
N PRO A 17 -0.24 0.52 17.14
CA PRO A 17 0.30 0.74 18.49
C PRO A 17 1.82 0.71 18.56
N VAL A 18 2.48 -0.13 17.74
CA VAL A 18 3.95 -0.16 17.64
C VAL A 18 4.48 1.14 17.08
N LEU A 19 3.87 1.62 15.99
CA LEU A 19 4.21 2.91 15.37
C LEU A 19 3.95 4.08 16.35
N ALA A 20 2.88 4.02 17.13
CA ALA A 20 2.61 5.02 18.16
C ALA A 20 3.70 5.05 19.24
N ALA A 21 4.14 3.89 19.72
CA ALA A 21 5.22 3.80 20.70
C ALA A 21 6.56 4.32 20.15
N ILE A 22 6.86 4.08 18.87
CA ILE A 22 8.03 4.64 18.19
C ILE A 22 7.91 6.17 18.12
N HIS A 23 6.77 6.68 17.67
CA HIS A 23 6.50 8.11 17.57
C HIS A 23 6.64 8.82 18.92
N ASP A 24 6.04 8.27 19.98
CA ASP A 24 6.10 8.84 21.32
C ASP A 24 7.53 8.86 21.90
N SER A 25 8.35 7.87 21.51
CA SER A 25 9.73 7.77 21.98
C SER A 25 10.69 8.68 21.23
N LEU A 26 10.51 8.84 19.92
CA LEU A 26 11.42 9.59 19.06
C LEU A 26 10.97 11.05 18.84
N GLY A 27 9.67 11.34 19.01
CA GLY A 27 9.14 12.68 18.91
C GLY A 27 9.49 13.35 17.57
N SER A 28 10.12 14.53 17.66
CA SER A 28 10.51 15.33 16.47
C SER A 28 11.84 14.90 15.82
N GLU A 29 12.49 13.88 16.32
CA GLU A 29 13.76 13.39 15.76
C GLU A 29 13.55 12.49 14.52
N LEU A 30 12.33 12.00 14.34
CA LEU A 30 11.95 11.15 13.21
C LEU A 30 10.64 11.66 12.59
N ASP A 31 10.68 11.96 11.30
CA ASP A 31 9.46 12.27 10.55
C ASP A 31 8.61 11.02 10.32
N PHE A 32 7.31 11.12 10.62
CA PHE A 32 6.33 10.04 10.44
C PHE A 32 5.33 10.37 9.34
N PHE A 33 5.27 9.50 8.34
CA PHE A 33 4.30 9.56 7.24
C PHE A 33 3.49 8.26 7.22
N ILE A 34 2.36 8.24 7.90
CA ILE A 34 1.46 7.09 7.91
C ILE A 34 0.37 7.33 6.86
N ILE A 35 0.37 6.53 5.81
CA ILE A 35 -0.42 6.73 4.59
C ILE A 35 -1.54 5.71 4.54
N GLY A 36 -2.78 6.17 4.62
CA GLY A 36 -3.97 5.32 4.59
C GLY A 36 -4.67 5.36 3.24
N GLN A 37 -5.06 4.20 2.75
CA GLN A 37 -5.57 3.99 1.40
C GLN A 37 -7.04 4.38 1.19
N THR A 38 -7.78 4.74 2.25
CA THR A 38 -9.16 5.24 2.10
C THR A 38 -9.45 6.35 3.10
N ARG A 39 -10.04 7.44 2.64
CA ARG A 39 -10.40 8.58 3.50
C ARG A 39 -11.34 8.19 4.65
N SER A 40 -12.39 7.43 4.34
CA SER A 40 -13.35 6.98 5.36
C SER A 40 -12.72 6.01 6.36
N GLY A 41 -11.82 5.14 5.91
CA GLY A 41 -11.06 4.23 6.76
C GLY A 41 -10.09 4.96 7.67
N ASN A 42 -9.38 5.97 7.14
CA ASN A 42 -8.49 6.81 7.92
C ASN A 42 -9.25 7.53 9.05
N SER A 43 -10.42 8.09 8.74
CA SER A 43 -11.26 8.74 9.76
C SER A 43 -11.71 7.77 10.86
N ARG A 44 -12.05 6.52 10.50
CA ARG A 44 -12.40 5.48 11.48
C ARG A 44 -11.20 5.09 12.35
N LEU A 45 -10.05 4.82 11.75
CA LEU A 45 -8.83 4.49 12.49
C LEU A 45 -8.46 5.59 13.47
N MET A 46 -8.49 6.86 13.04
CA MET A 46 -8.23 8.01 13.90
C MET A 46 -9.21 8.09 15.07
N SER A 47 -10.51 7.87 14.84
CA SER A 47 -11.52 7.94 15.90
C SER A 47 -11.50 6.76 16.87
N GLU A 48 -11.07 5.59 16.42
CA GLU A 48 -11.07 4.36 17.23
C GLU A 48 -9.77 4.18 18.03
N LEU A 49 -8.63 4.55 17.46
CA LEU A 49 -7.31 4.27 18.04
C LEU A 49 -6.61 5.51 18.59
N ASP A 50 -7.07 6.71 18.21
CA ASP A 50 -6.53 8.01 18.62
C ASP A 50 -4.97 8.03 18.62
N PRO A 51 -4.31 7.68 17.50
CA PRO A 51 -2.86 7.59 17.45
C PRO A 51 -2.23 8.99 17.57
N PRO A 52 -0.98 9.10 18.08
CA PRO A 52 -0.31 10.39 18.31
C PRO A 52 0.12 11.10 17.01
N PHE A 53 -0.17 10.54 15.85
CA PHE A 53 0.16 11.08 14.53
C PHE A 53 -1.09 11.14 13.63
N ASN A 54 -1.01 11.98 12.61
CA ASN A 54 -2.07 12.07 11.60
C ASN A 54 -1.86 11.05 10.48
N LEU A 55 -2.96 10.51 9.94
CA LEU A 55 -2.94 9.69 8.75
C LEU A 55 -3.02 10.57 7.50
N LEU A 56 -2.10 10.37 6.58
CA LEU A 56 -2.14 10.97 5.25
C LEU A 56 -3.12 10.22 4.34
N ASP A 57 -3.86 10.96 3.54
CA ASP A 57 -4.91 10.41 2.69
C ASP A 57 -4.37 10.05 1.29
N ASP A 58 -4.30 8.76 0.99
CA ASP A 58 -4.08 8.25 -0.36
C ASP A 58 -5.35 7.59 -0.92
N GLY A 59 -6.51 8.19 -0.70
CA GLY A 59 -7.79 7.67 -1.21
C GLY A 59 -7.87 7.61 -2.74
N ALA A 60 -7.01 8.30 -3.46
CA ALA A 60 -6.83 8.16 -4.90
C ALA A 60 -5.90 7.00 -5.28
N LEU A 61 -5.20 6.41 -4.32
CA LEU A 61 -4.23 5.30 -4.47
C LEU A 61 -3.00 5.62 -5.33
N LYS A 62 -2.75 6.89 -5.62
CA LYS A 62 -1.65 7.30 -6.50
C LYS A 62 -0.30 7.10 -5.86
N VAL A 63 -0.19 7.41 -4.57
CA VAL A 63 1.05 7.26 -3.81
C VAL A 63 1.39 5.78 -3.66
N SER A 64 0.40 4.96 -3.27
CA SER A 64 0.57 3.50 -3.19
C SER A 64 0.95 2.89 -4.53
N PHE A 65 0.29 3.29 -5.62
CA PHE A 65 0.57 2.78 -6.96
C PHE A 65 1.97 3.17 -7.46
N THR A 66 2.36 4.45 -7.30
CA THR A 66 3.66 4.94 -7.77
C THR A 66 4.85 4.32 -7.03
N ASN A 67 4.62 3.87 -5.79
CA ASN A 67 5.64 3.21 -4.96
C ASN A 67 5.50 1.69 -4.93
N ASP A 68 4.74 1.09 -5.86
CA ASP A 68 4.57 -0.36 -6.03
C ASP A 68 4.14 -1.08 -4.72
N ILE A 69 3.25 -0.44 -3.96
CA ILE A 69 2.75 -1.02 -2.72
C ILE A 69 1.78 -2.15 -3.02
N GLU A 70 2.23 -3.38 -2.88
CA GLU A 70 1.43 -4.59 -3.12
C GLU A 70 0.76 -5.13 -1.85
N ILE A 71 1.42 -4.98 -0.71
CA ILE A 71 0.99 -5.51 0.59
C ILE A 71 0.97 -4.39 1.61
N VAL A 72 0.00 -4.40 2.51
CA VAL A 72 -0.07 -3.50 3.68
C VAL A 72 -0.23 -4.32 4.97
N PRO A 73 0.36 -3.92 6.11
CA PRO A 73 1.24 -2.76 6.26
C PRO A 73 2.55 -2.98 5.50
N GLN A 74 3.07 -1.91 4.93
CA GLN A 74 4.43 -1.85 4.39
C GLN A 74 5.13 -0.64 5.00
N VAL A 75 6.27 -0.86 5.64
CA VAL A 75 7.04 0.18 6.32
C VAL A 75 8.39 0.36 5.64
N PHE A 76 8.78 1.62 5.49
CA PHE A 76 10.07 2.05 5.00
C PHE A 76 10.74 2.97 6.01
N LEU A 77 11.99 2.71 6.30
CA LEU A 77 12.87 3.69 6.90
C LEU A 77 13.72 4.29 5.79
N THR A 78 13.74 5.62 5.70
CA THR A 78 14.51 6.34 4.68
C THR A 78 15.49 7.30 5.32
N ASP A 79 16.58 7.60 4.64
CA ASP A 79 17.44 8.71 4.99
C ASP A 79 16.80 10.07 4.60
N SER A 80 17.48 11.16 4.92
CA SER A 80 17.03 12.52 4.56
C SER A 80 17.02 12.79 3.05
N GLY A 81 17.68 11.98 2.26
CA GLY A 81 17.67 12.01 0.80
C GLY A 81 16.54 11.22 0.16
N GLY A 82 15.77 10.46 0.97
CA GLY A 82 14.68 9.60 0.51
C GLY A 82 15.13 8.20 0.08
N HIS A 83 16.40 7.81 0.29
CA HIS A 83 16.85 6.46 -0.01
C HIS A 83 16.35 5.50 1.05
N VAL A 84 15.80 4.37 0.61
CA VAL A 84 15.29 3.33 1.50
C VAL A 84 16.45 2.60 2.19
N LEU A 85 16.47 2.64 3.51
CA LEU A 85 17.43 1.94 4.37
C LEU A 85 16.88 0.59 4.82
N VAL A 86 15.60 0.55 5.19
CA VAL A 86 14.90 -0.66 5.65
C VAL A 86 13.51 -0.71 5.01
N GLU A 87 13.11 -1.90 4.60
CA GLU A 87 11.77 -2.18 4.10
C GLU A 87 11.23 -3.45 4.78
N ARG A 88 9.97 -3.41 5.25
CA ARG A 88 9.28 -4.57 5.83
C ARG A 88 7.83 -4.60 5.39
N SER A 89 7.31 -5.80 5.12
CA SER A 89 5.91 -6.03 4.73
C SER A 89 5.22 -6.99 5.68
N GLY A 90 3.99 -6.67 6.07
CA GLY A 90 3.25 -7.45 7.08
C GLY A 90 3.84 -7.29 8.47
N PHE A 91 3.78 -8.34 9.27
CA PHE A 91 4.30 -8.34 10.63
C PHE A 91 5.07 -9.62 10.92
N VAL A 92 6.38 -9.48 11.13
CA VAL A 92 7.27 -10.49 11.70
C VAL A 92 7.88 -9.86 12.96
N ARG A 93 7.55 -10.39 14.13
CA ARG A 93 7.91 -9.76 15.41
C ARG A 93 9.41 -9.45 15.50
N GLU A 94 10.24 -10.40 15.14
CA GLU A 94 11.70 -10.27 15.19
C GLU A 94 12.20 -9.12 14.31
N GLU A 95 11.69 -9.02 13.06
CA GLU A 95 12.06 -7.95 12.13
C GLU A 95 11.60 -6.56 12.62
N TRP A 96 10.42 -6.49 13.26
CA TRP A 96 9.94 -5.26 13.85
C TRP A 96 10.73 -4.88 15.11
N GLN A 97 11.15 -5.88 15.92
CA GLN A 97 12.04 -5.65 17.06
C GLN A 97 13.41 -5.12 16.61
N GLU A 98 13.97 -5.68 15.54
CA GLU A 98 15.24 -5.22 14.95
C GLU A 98 15.11 -3.77 14.46
N LEU A 99 14.05 -3.45 13.71
CA LEU A 99 13.79 -2.08 13.23
C LEU A 99 13.70 -1.07 14.40
N VAL A 100 12.94 -1.42 15.44
CA VAL A 100 12.77 -0.56 16.61
C VAL A 100 14.07 -0.42 17.38
N ALA A 101 14.82 -1.51 17.57
CA ALA A 101 16.12 -1.49 18.27
C ALA A 101 17.13 -0.62 17.52
N GLU A 102 17.23 -0.76 16.20
CA GLU A 102 18.11 0.06 15.37
C GLU A 102 17.77 1.55 15.47
N LEU A 103 16.48 1.91 15.34
CA LEU A 103 16.02 3.28 15.48
C LEU A 103 16.37 3.87 16.85
N PHE A 104 16.16 3.12 17.92
CA PHE A 104 16.43 3.60 19.27
C PHE A 104 17.91 3.69 19.58
N GLU A 105 18.72 2.79 19.05
CA GLU A 105 20.18 2.87 19.17
C GLU A 105 20.73 4.12 18.46
N GLN A 106 20.27 4.39 17.25
CA GLN A 106 20.68 5.57 16.47
C GLN A 106 20.35 6.89 17.19
N HIS A 107 19.25 6.93 17.94
CA HIS A 107 18.79 8.13 18.67
C HIS A 107 19.12 8.09 20.18
N ALA A 108 19.94 7.13 20.64
CA ALA A 108 20.35 6.95 22.04
C ALA A 108 19.16 6.80 23.02
N ILE A 109 18.04 6.21 22.57
CA ILE A 109 16.86 5.96 23.39
C ILE A 109 16.99 4.62 24.08
N THR A 110 16.89 4.62 25.42
CA THR A 110 17.07 3.42 26.24
C THR A 110 15.78 2.81 26.75
N GLN A 111 14.66 3.48 26.62
CA GLN A 111 13.35 3.00 27.05
C GLN A 111 12.37 2.98 25.89
N HIS A 112 11.70 1.84 25.69
CA HIS A 112 10.61 1.67 24.74
C HIS A 112 9.42 0.99 25.44
N THR A 113 8.23 1.32 24.98
CA THR A 113 6.96 0.88 25.58
C THR A 113 6.23 -0.18 24.77
N VAL A 114 6.91 -0.83 23.82
CA VAL A 114 6.25 -1.85 22.99
C VAL A 114 6.15 -3.17 23.77
N GLU A 115 4.93 -3.62 23.98
CA GLU A 115 4.61 -4.90 24.67
C GLU A 115 4.71 -6.08 23.68
N TRP A 116 5.95 -6.44 23.31
CA TRP A 116 6.23 -7.45 22.28
C TRP A 116 5.62 -8.82 22.59
N ASP A 117 5.54 -9.21 23.85
CA ASP A 117 5.00 -10.51 24.26
C ASP A 117 3.50 -10.65 24.02
N SER A 118 2.79 -9.53 23.94
CA SER A 118 1.37 -9.50 23.60
C SER A 118 1.10 -9.66 22.10
N LEU A 119 2.12 -9.51 21.26
CA LEU A 119 2.02 -9.56 19.81
C LEU A 119 2.32 -10.96 19.26
N PRO A 120 1.70 -11.39 18.17
CA PRO A 120 2.00 -12.67 17.51
C PRO A 120 3.45 -12.66 16.99
N SER A 121 4.04 -13.86 16.81
CA SER A 121 5.37 -13.97 16.19
C SER A 121 5.36 -13.55 14.72
N TRP A 122 4.24 -13.80 14.03
CA TRP A 122 4.07 -13.49 12.62
C TRP A 122 2.60 -13.24 12.26
N ARG A 123 2.36 -12.34 11.30
CA ARG A 123 1.06 -12.15 10.67
C ARG A 123 1.24 -11.65 9.24
N PRO A 124 0.57 -12.26 8.23
CA PRO A 124 0.67 -11.78 6.87
C PRO A 124 0.07 -10.38 6.75
N GLY A 125 0.57 -9.60 5.81
CA GLY A 125 -0.11 -8.40 5.36
C GLY A 125 -1.37 -8.72 4.56
N CYS A 126 -2.09 -7.68 4.20
CA CYS A 126 -3.25 -7.74 3.30
C CYS A 126 -2.86 -7.14 1.95
N GLY A 127 -3.52 -7.55 0.88
CA GLY A 127 -3.34 -6.91 -0.42
C GLY A 127 -3.64 -5.41 -0.36
N SER A 128 -2.80 -4.62 -0.97
CA SER A 128 -3.02 -3.18 -1.15
C SER A 128 -4.20 -2.93 -2.08
N LEU A 129 -4.91 -1.81 -1.90
CA LEU A 129 -5.98 -1.42 -2.82
C LEU A 129 -5.43 -0.97 -4.19
N SER A 130 -4.16 -0.56 -4.28
CA SER A 130 -3.54 -0.14 -5.54
C SER A 130 -3.35 -1.29 -6.54
N VAL A 131 -3.24 -2.54 -6.04
CA VAL A 131 -3.15 -3.75 -6.88
C VAL A 131 -4.49 -4.49 -6.99
N ASP A 132 -5.53 -4.02 -6.33
CA ASP A 132 -6.86 -4.58 -6.49
C ASP A 132 -7.34 -4.34 -7.94
N PRO A 133 -7.83 -5.37 -8.65
CA PRO A 133 -8.28 -5.25 -10.05
C PRO A 133 -9.27 -4.11 -10.30
N LEU A 134 -10.10 -3.75 -9.30
CA LEU A 134 -11.04 -2.63 -9.41
C LEU A 134 -10.35 -1.26 -9.54
N HIS A 135 -9.12 -1.14 -9.09
CA HIS A 135 -8.36 0.11 -9.04
C HIS A 135 -7.13 0.10 -9.95
N ALA A 136 -6.46 -1.04 -10.06
CA ALA A 136 -5.18 -1.18 -10.77
C ALA A 136 -5.27 -0.72 -12.23
N GLU A 137 -6.29 -1.14 -12.96
CA GLU A 137 -6.48 -0.77 -14.38
C GLU A 137 -6.65 0.75 -14.56
N ARG A 138 -7.41 1.40 -13.67
CA ARG A 138 -7.57 2.87 -13.70
C ARG A 138 -6.24 3.58 -13.41
N LEU A 139 -5.53 3.12 -12.38
CA LEU A 139 -4.24 3.70 -11.97
C LEU A 139 -3.19 3.56 -13.08
N GLN A 140 -3.15 2.39 -13.72
CA GLN A 140 -2.28 2.14 -14.87
C GLN A 140 -2.59 3.10 -16.03
N ALA A 141 -3.87 3.21 -16.39
CA ALA A 141 -4.31 4.11 -17.46
C ALA A 141 -4.02 5.59 -17.16
N GLU A 142 -4.14 6.00 -15.89
CA GLU A 142 -3.78 7.36 -15.45
C GLU A 142 -2.26 7.59 -15.52
N ALA A 143 -1.44 6.63 -15.09
CA ALA A 143 0.01 6.72 -15.12
C ALA A 143 0.58 6.83 -16.55
N GLU A 144 -0.04 6.10 -17.47
CA GLU A 144 0.35 6.13 -18.89
C GLU A 144 -0.22 7.35 -19.67
N ASN A 145 -0.92 8.25 -19.01
CA ASN A 145 -1.69 9.34 -19.66
C ASN A 145 -2.61 8.83 -20.77
N SER A 146 -3.12 7.61 -20.64
CA SER A 146 -3.99 7.01 -21.63
C SER A 146 -5.36 7.69 -21.65
N PRO A 147 -5.90 8.06 -22.79
CA PRO A 147 -7.28 8.53 -22.91
C PRO A 147 -8.30 7.43 -22.61
N ILE A 148 -7.88 6.18 -22.71
CA ILE A 148 -8.70 5.00 -22.45
C ILE A 148 -8.63 4.67 -20.96
N ARG A 149 -9.72 4.91 -20.23
CA ARG A 149 -9.90 4.56 -18.83
C ARG A 149 -10.81 3.35 -18.65
N ALA A 150 -10.71 2.41 -19.56
CA ALA A 150 -11.49 1.19 -19.57
C ALA A 150 -10.60 0.00 -19.23
N ARG A 151 -11.24 -1.11 -18.85
CA ARG A 151 -10.54 -2.37 -18.58
C ARG A 151 -9.72 -2.77 -19.80
N ARG A 152 -8.44 -3.04 -19.58
CA ARG A 152 -7.58 -3.68 -20.56
C ARG A 152 -7.73 -5.18 -20.49
N ILE A 153 -7.73 -5.80 -21.65
CA ILE A 153 -7.69 -7.25 -21.79
C ILE A 153 -6.52 -7.55 -22.70
N ASP A 154 -5.49 -8.16 -22.13
CA ASP A 154 -4.31 -8.56 -22.87
C ASP A 154 -4.61 -9.85 -23.66
N MET A 155 -4.33 -9.81 -24.94
CA MET A 155 -4.45 -10.94 -25.83
C MET A 155 -3.09 -11.61 -26.02
N GLY A 156 -3.07 -12.93 -26.14
CA GLY A 156 -1.86 -13.66 -26.52
C GLY A 156 -1.40 -13.25 -27.92
N SER A 157 -0.09 -13.25 -28.16
CA SER A 157 0.48 -12.84 -29.46
C SER A 157 0.09 -13.72 -30.65
N GLN A 158 -0.58 -14.83 -30.37
CA GLN A 158 -1.07 -15.80 -31.38
C GLN A 158 -2.60 -15.83 -31.51
N ASP A 159 -3.30 -14.99 -30.69
CA ASP A 159 -4.75 -14.96 -30.67
C ASP A 159 -5.27 -14.12 -31.87
N ASP A 160 -6.34 -14.59 -32.49
CA ASP A 160 -7.07 -13.80 -33.49
C ASP A 160 -7.98 -12.78 -32.78
N GLU A 161 -7.85 -11.50 -33.12
CA GLU A 161 -8.62 -10.41 -32.50
C GLU A 161 -10.15 -10.63 -32.61
N PHE A 162 -10.63 -11.17 -33.74
CA PHE A 162 -12.06 -11.34 -33.96
C PHE A 162 -12.61 -12.55 -33.22
N GLU A 163 -11.87 -13.67 -33.21
CA GLU A 163 -12.23 -14.86 -32.46
C GLU A 163 -12.26 -14.55 -30.95
N PHE A 164 -11.25 -13.84 -30.47
CA PHE A 164 -11.20 -13.38 -29.08
C PHE A 164 -12.43 -12.52 -28.70
N MET A 165 -12.81 -11.53 -29.52
CA MET A 165 -13.96 -10.69 -29.27
C MET A 165 -15.28 -11.46 -29.26
N PHE A 166 -15.40 -12.51 -30.09
CA PHE A 166 -16.54 -13.42 -30.11
C PHE A 166 -16.60 -14.27 -28.84
N ASP A 167 -15.48 -14.90 -28.45
CA ASP A 167 -15.39 -15.75 -27.26
C ASP A 167 -15.66 -14.99 -25.95
N GLN A 168 -15.28 -13.70 -25.89
CA GLN A 168 -15.59 -12.84 -24.77
C GLN A 168 -17.05 -12.29 -24.78
N GLY A 169 -17.83 -12.62 -25.80
CA GLY A 169 -19.22 -12.17 -25.92
C GLY A 169 -19.37 -10.69 -26.26
N PHE A 170 -18.34 -10.04 -26.80
CA PHE A 170 -18.39 -8.63 -27.25
C PHE A 170 -19.04 -8.46 -28.62
N THR A 171 -19.23 -9.55 -29.34
CA THR A 171 -19.92 -9.59 -30.63
C THR A 171 -20.70 -10.89 -30.77
N ASP A 172 -21.73 -10.87 -31.59
CA ASP A 172 -22.55 -12.03 -32.00
C ASP A 172 -21.98 -12.77 -33.21
N GLY A 173 -20.74 -12.48 -33.60
CA GLY A 173 -20.04 -13.02 -34.77
C GLY A 173 -19.95 -12.04 -35.94
N LEU A 174 -20.50 -10.83 -35.78
CA LEU A 174 -20.27 -9.76 -36.76
C LEU A 174 -18.87 -9.16 -36.57
N PRO A 175 -18.19 -8.76 -37.64
CA PRO A 175 -16.92 -8.09 -37.57
C PRO A 175 -17.01 -6.81 -36.73
N VAL A 176 -16.22 -6.70 -35.67
CA VAL A 176 -16.10 -5.50 -34.84
C VAL A 176 -14.68 -4.97 -34.91
N ILE A 177 -14.51 -3.67 -34.73
CA ILE A 177 -13.21 -3.06 -34.65
C ILE A 177 -12.78 -3.09 -33.19
N PRO A 178 -11.75 -3.86 -32.79
CA PRO A 178 -11.26 -3.86 -31.43
C PRO A 178 -10.81 -2.46 -31.01
N PRO A 179 -11.18 -1.99 -29.80
CA PRO A 179 -10.80 -0.68 -29.28
C PRO A 179 -9.36 -0.70 -28.77
N THR A 180 -8.40 -0.72 -29.69
CA THR A 180 -6.98 -0.64 -29.33
C THR A 180 -6.57 0.81 -29.05
N PRO A 181 -5.48 1.05 -28.26
CA PRO A 181 -4.97 2.39 -27.98
C PRO A 181 -4.68 3.23 -29.23
N GLN A 182 -4.38 2.60 -30.35
CA GLN A 182 -4.12 3.27 -31.63
C GLN A 182 -5.40 3.68 -32.38
N ARG A 183 -6.55 3.11 -32.01
CA ARG A 183 -7.86 3.32 -32.68
C ARG A 183 -8.82 4.17 -31.87
N VAL A 184 -8.48 4.47 -30.61
CA VAL A 184 -9.25 5.31 -29.69
C VAL A 184 -8.46 6.56 -29.34
#